data_a3654656debe2c7716f566d441b76e2a
#
_entry.id   a3654656debe2c7716f566d441b76e2a
#
_cell.length_a   1.000
_cell.length_b   1.000
_cell.length_c   1.000
_cell.angle_alpha   90.00
_cell.angle_beta   90.00
_cell.angle_gamma   90.00
#
_symmetry.space_group_name_H-M   'P 1'
#
loop_
_entity.id
_entity.type
_entity.pdbx_description
1 polymer ?
#
loop_
_entity_poly.entity_id
_entity_poly.type
_entity_poly.pdbx_seq_one_letter_code
_entity_poly.pdbx_strand_id
1 'polypeptide(L)'
;MATADLTVIALGRAEASASAYIAEIQRRLAAQERVRYEMHAMGTSLEGSTADILAVFGELHAVPFEMGIPRVYSILKLDERRGRQQQREHEGEQRSHASSVSRCG
;
A
#
# COMPACT_ATOMS: atom_id res chain seq x y z
N MET A 1 5.46 8.26 9.97
CA MET A 1 4.27 7.76 9.29
C MET A 1 4.46 7.76 7.81
N ALA A 2 3.96 6.78 7.15
CA ALA A 2 4.13 6.65 5.71
C ALA A 2 2.79 6.46 5.05
N THR A 3 2.73 6.76 3.76
CA THR A 3 1.56 6.49 2.95
C THR A 3 2.00 5.69 1.74
N ALA A 4 1.12 4.90 1.19
CA ALA A 4 1.47 4.07 0.05
C ALA A 4 0.26 3.82 -0.82
N ASP A 5 0.53 3.50 -2.10
CA ASP A 5 -0.49 3.09 -3.01
C ASP A 5 -0.10 1.70 -3.46
N LEU A 6 -1.03 0.78 -3.38
CA LEU A 6 -0.79 -0.61 -3.73
C LEU A 6 -1.72 -1.07 -4.84
N THR A 7 -1.15 -1.74 -5.83
CA THR A 7 -1.94 -2.39 -6.87
C THR A 7 -1.50 -3.84 -6.95
N VAL A 8 -2.44 -4.77 -6.91
CA VAL A 8 -2.16 -6.21 -6.99
C VAL A 8 -2.83 -6.75 -8.23
N ILE A 9 -2.06 -7.35 -9.12
CA ILE A 9 -2.59 -7.87 -10.38
C ILE A 9 -2.28 -9.34 -10.49
N ALA A 10 -3.32 -10.15 -10.65
CA ALA A 10 -3.16 -11.59 -10.81
C ALA A 10 -3.01 -11.91 -12.28
N LEU A 11 -2.05 -12.73 -12.62
CA LEU A 11 -1.75 -13.08 -14.01
C LEU A 11 -1.66 -14.58 -14.19
N GLY A 12 -1.76 -15.00 -15.41
CA GLY A 12 -1.49 -16.40 -15.73
C GLY A 12 -2.66 -17.34 -15.69
N ARG A 13 -3.86 -16.84 -15.45
CA ARG A 13 -5.03 -17.71 -15.47
C ARG A 13 -6.13 -16.99 -16.18
N ALA A 14 -6.58 -17.55 -17.25
CA ALA A 14 -7.61 -16.91 -18.04
C ALA A 14 -8.91 -16.79 -17.29
N GLU A 15 -9.24 -17.74 -16.46
CA GLU A 15 -10.49 -17.68 -15.75
C GLU A 15 -10.37 -17.03 -14.39
N ALA A 16 -9.26 -16.45 -14.08
CA ALA A 16 -9.10 -15.85 -12.78
C ALA A 16 -10.05 -14.68 -12.64
N SER A 17 -10.79 -14.64 -11.57
CA SER A 17 -11.72 -13.56 -11.37
C SER A 17 -11.09 -12.49 -10.51
N ALA A 18 -11.00 -11.29 -11.05
CA ALA A 18 -10.44 -10.20 -10.30
C ALA A 18 -11.28 -9.90 -9.07
N SER A 19 -12.59 -10.05 -9.17
CA SER A 19 -13.44 -9.71 -8.04
C SER A 19 -13.23 -10.67 -6.89
N ALA A 20 -12.86 -11.94 -7.16
CA ALA A 20 -12.67 -12.89 -6.08
C ALA A 20 -11.48 -12.53 -5.21
N TYR A 21 -10.31 -12.22 -5.81
CA TYR A 21 -9.17 -11.94 -4.97
C TYR A 21 -9.24 -10.51 -4.41
N ILE A 22 -9.92 -9.60 -5.10
CA ILE A 22 -10.08 -8.27 -4.56
C ILE A 22 -11.00 -8.31 -3.33
N ALA A 23 -12.04 -9.15 -3.36
CA ALA A 23 -12.91 -9.29 -2.22
C ALA A 23 -12.14 -9.86 -1.02
N GLU A 24 -11.23 -10.80 -1.27
CA GLU A 24 -10.46 -11.37 -0.19
C GLU A 24 -9.45 -10.35 0.35
N ILE A 25 -8.86 -9.54 -0.51
CA ILE A 25 -7.97 -8.48 -0.07
C ILE A 25 -8.75 -7.51 0.81
N GLN A 26 -9.96 -7.16 0.42
CA GLN A 26 -10.77 -6.26 1.19
C GLN A 26 -11.09 -6.87 2.55
N ARG A 27 -11.40 -8.15 2.60
CA ARG A 27 -11.70 -8.81 3.84
C ARG A 27 -10.50 -8.81 4.76
N ARG A 28 -9.30 -9.03 4.23
CA ARG A 28 -8.11 -9.05 5.06
C ARG A 28 -7.78 -7.66 5.56
N LEU A 29 -8.00 -6.64 4.75
CA LEU A 29 -7.78 -5.28 5.21
C LEU A 29 -8.74 -4.93 6.34
N ALA A 30 -9.98 -5.37 6.24
CA ALA A 30 -10.96 -5.07 7.26
C ALA A 30 -10.68 -5.80 8.57
N ALA A 31 -9.90 -6.89 8.53
CA ALA A 31 -9.62 -7.68 9.71
C ALA A 31 -8.38 -7.22 10.48
N GLN A 32 -7.68 -6.21 10.01
CA GLN A 32 -6.46 -5.75 10.66
C GLN A 32 -6.58 -4.28 11.03
N GLU A 33 -5.80 -3.84 12.00
CA GLU A 33 -5.82 -2.46 12.42
C GLU A 33 -4.44 -1.82 12.38
N ARG A 34 -3.47 -2.48 11.79
CA ARG A 34 -2.12 -1.94 11.77
C ARG A 34 -1.95 -0.77 10.82
N VAL A 35 -2.68 -0.79 9.72
CA VAL A 35 -2.64 0.30 8.76
C VAL A 35 -4.05 0.77 8.46
N ARG A 36 -4.18 2.03 8.11
CA ARG A 36 -5.45 2.56 7.67
C ARG A 36 -5.47 2.37 6.16
N TYR A 37 -6.62 2.17 5.60
CA TYR A 37 -6.71 1.90 4.17
C TYR A 37 -7.96 2.48 3.54
N GLU A 38 -7.87 2.66 2.22
CA GLU A 38 -9.00 3.08 1.46
C GLU A 38 -8.85 2.44 0.10
N MET A 39 -9.82 1.67 -0.35
CA MET A 39 -9.79 1.04 -1.65
C MET A 39 -10.45 1.93 -2.67
N HIS A 40 -9.87 2.01 -3.85
CA HIS A 40 -10.43 2.82 -4.92
C HIS A 40 -10.19 2.12 -6.25
N ALA A 41 -10.69 2.69 -7.31
CA ALA A 41 -10.68 2.02 -8.61
C ALA A 41 -9.28 1.66 -9.10
N MET A 42 -8.27 2.45 -8.75
CA MET A 42 -6.93 2.21 -9.24
C MET A 42 -6.04 1.46 -8.26
N GLY A 43 -6.56 1.08 -7.12
CA GLY A 43 -5.74 0.36 -6.15
C GLY A 43 -6.19 0.63 -4.73
N THR A 44 -5.26 0.53 -3.80
CA THR A 44 -5.55 0.70 -2.38
C THR A 44 -4.55 1.65 -1.77
N SER A 45 -5.05 2.64 -1.06
CA SER A 45 -4.18 3.55 -0.33
C SER A 45 -3.99 3.01 1.06
N LEU A 46 -2.75 3.04 1.56
CA LEU A 46 -2.41 2.55 2.89
C LEU A 46 -1.71 3.66 3.67
N GLU A 47 -1.93 3.70 4.97
CA GLU A 47 -1.29 4.68 5.80
C GLU A 47 -0.91 4.05 7.12
N GLY A 48 0.33 4.22 7.57
CA GLY A 48 0.79 3.66 8.83
C GLY A 48 2.31 3.72 8.88
N SER A 49 2.91 2.90 9.72
CA SER A 49 4.37 2.84 9.75
C SER A 49 4.84 2.08 8.54
N THR A 50 6.05 2.35 8.09
CA THR A 50 6.60 1.64 6.94
C THR A 50 6.63 0.14 7.20
N ALA A 51 7.01 -0.27 8.42
CA ALA A 51 7.07 -1.69 8.73
C ALA A 51 5.71 -2.35 8.61
N ASP A 52 4.66 -1.69 9.09
CA ASP A 52 3.34 -2.26 9.02
C ASP A 52 2.82 -2.28 7.58
N ILE A 53 3.12 -1.22 6.81
CA ILE A 53 2.70 -1.19 5.41
C ILE A 53 3.37 -2.33 4.65
N LEU A 54 4.66 -2.57 4.89
CA LEU A 54 5.35 -3.64 4.19
C LEU A 54 4.83 -5.02 4.60
N ALA A 55 4.47 -5.18 5.88
CA ALA A 55 3.92 -6.46 6.33
C ALA A 55 2.56 -6.71 5.69
N VAL A 56 1.70 -5.69 5.66
CA VAL A 56 0.39 -5.84 5.06
C VAL A 56 0.53 -6.05 3.56
N PHE A 57 1.46 -5.33 2.92
CA PHE A 57 1.70 -5.51 1.50
C PHE A 57 2.04 -6.96 1.19
N GLY A 58 2.93 -7.59 1.98
CA GLY A 58 3.29 -8.97 1.73
C GLY A 58 2.10 -9.91 1.87
N GLU A 59 1.23 -9.65 2.83
CA GLU A 59 0.07 -10.48 3.01
C GLU A 59 -0.89 -10.35 1.85
N LEU A 60 -1.11 -9.11 1.37
CA LEU A 60 -2.05 -8.91 0.28
C LEU A 60 -1.51 -9.43 -1.05
N HIS A 61 -0.19 -9.32 -1.25
CA HIS A 61 0.43 -9.84 -2.47
C HIS A 61 0.26 -11.36 -2.53
N ALA A 62 0.21 -12.02 -1.40
CA ALA A 62 0.08 -13.47 -1.37
C ALA A 62 -1.34 -13.96 -1.61
N VAL A 63 -2.35 -13.09 -1.49
CA VAL A 63 -3.74 -13.52 -1.61
C VAL A 63 -4.04 -14.26 -2.90
N PRO A 64 -3.68 -13.76 -4.09
CA PRO A 64 -4.04 -14.52 -5.28
C PRO A 64 -3.33 -15.86 -5.36
N PHE A 65 -2.11 -15.96 -4.79
CA PHE A 65 -1.40 -17.24 -4.80
C PHE A 65 -2.19 -18.26 -3.95
N GLU A 66 -2.78 -17.84 -2.86
CA GLU A 66 -3.56 -18.73 -2.03
C GLU A 66 -4.83 -19.19 -2.73
N MET A 67 -5.22 -18.47 -3.76
CA MET A 67 -6.42 -18.83 -4.52
C MET A 67 -6.03 -19.56 -5.81
N GLY A 68 -4.79 -20.03 -5.90
CA GLY A 68 -4.39 -20.87 -7.03
C GLY A 68 -3.85 -20.12 -8.24
N ILE A 69 -3.67 -18.81 -8.14
CA ILE A 69 -3.17 -18.04 -9.26
C ILE A 69 -1.65 -18.15 -9.29
N PRO A 70 -1.06 -18.47 -10.42
CA PRO A 70 0.37 -18.77 -10.48
C PRO A 70 1.31 -17.57 -10.50
N ARG A 71 0.81 -16.39 -10.81
CA ARG A 71 1.69 -15.24 -10.93
C ARG A 71 1.00 -13.99 -10.49
N VAL A 72 1.64 -13.21 -9.64
CA VAL A 72 1.09 -11.96 -9.13
C VAL A 72 2.10 -10.86 -9.36
N TYR A 73 1.63 -9.75 -9.92
CA TYR A 73 2.48 -8.61 -10.17
C TYR A 73 1.92 -7.48 -9.33
N SER A 74 2.65 -7.03 -8.34
CA SER A 74 2.17 -5.99 -7.45
C SER A 74 3.08 -4.77 -7.52
N ILE A 75 2.50 -3.60 -7.38
CA ILE A 75 3.24 -2.36 -7.36
C ILE A 75 2.90 -1.65 -6.07
N LEU A 76 3.93 -1.30 -5.31
CA LEU A 76 3.74 -0.53 -4.10
C LEU A 76 4.53 0.76 -4.23
N LYS A 77 3.86 1.90 -4.13
CA LYS A 77 4.53 3.18 -4.13
C LYS A 77 4.50 3.68 -2.71
N LEU A 78 5.65 3.77 -2.07
CA LEU A 78 5.75 4.10 -0.67
C LEU A 78 6.39 5.46 -0.48
N ASP A 79 5.76 6.30 0.32
CA ASP A 79 6.25 7.62 0.59
C ASP A 79 6.37 7.78 2.09
N GLU A 80 7.57 8.01 2.60
CA GLU A 80 7.78 8.15 4.01
C GLU A 80 8.58 9.39 4.29
N ARG A 81 8.16 10.19 5.24
CA ARG A 81 8.91 11.35 5.61
C ARG A 81 9.41 11.17 7.03
N ARG A 82 10.68 11.35 7.25
CA ARG A 82 11.29 11.22 8.55
C ARG A 82 11.90 12.53 8.96
N GLY A 83 12.15 12.65 10.25
CA GLY A 83 12.78 13.82 10.73
C GLY A 83 12.28 14.09 12.10
N ARG A 84 13.08 14.80 12.89
CA ARG A 84 12.75 15.07 14.21
C ARG A 84 11.43 15.70 14.33
N GLN A 85 10.99 16.34 13.38
CA GLN A 85 9.77 16.89 13.50
C GLN A 85 8.90 16.49 12.45
N GLN A 86 8.89 15.23 12.17
CA GLN A 86 8.09 14.74 11.16
C GLN A 86 6.73 15.25 11.23
N GLN A 87 6.14 15.33 12.39
CA GLN A 87 4.87 15.79 12.47
C GLN A 87 4.82 17.22 12.38
N ARG A 88 5.71 17.92 12.97
CA ARG A 88 5.59 19.27 12.87
C ARG A 88 6.15 19.73 11.66
N GLU A 89 6.88 18.93 11.00
CA GLU A 89 7.42 19.25 9.83
C GLU A 89 6.47 19.43 8.84
N HIS A 90 5.41 18.89 8.95
CA HIS A 90 4.51 19.03 7.99
C HIS A 90 4.20 20.43 7.86
N GLU A 91 4.19 21.17 8.89
CA GLU A 91 3.93 22.49 8.71
C GLU A 91 5.14 23.15 8.31
N GLY A 92 6.22 22.71 8.75
CA GLY A 92 7.37 23.38 8.42
C GLY A 92 7.76 23.05 7.08
N GLU A 93 7.68 21.88 6.66
CA GLU A 93 8.09 21.45 5.48
C GLU A 93 7.49 21.97 4.38
N GLN A 94 6.40 22.31 4.48
CA GLN A 94 5.86 22.81 3.41
C GLN A 94 6.54 23.97 3.01
N ARG A 95 7.28 24.56 3.78
CA ARG A 95 7.93 25.69 3.35
C ARG A 95 9.15 25.35 2.74
N SER A 96 9.69 24.39 3.08
CA SER A 96 10.88 24.07 2.51
C SER A 96 10.74 23.26 1.44
N HIS A 97 10.47 22.71 1.23
CA HIS A 97 10.63 21.75 0.53
C HIS A 97 10.32 21.70 -0.39
N ALA A 98 10.14 22.12 -0.19
CA ALA A 98 10.10 21.82 -0.69
C ALA A 98 11.00 21.36 -1.14
N SER A 99 11.49 21.23 -0.98
CA SER A 99 12.21 20.70 -1.22
C SER A 99 12.39 19.62 -1.25
N SER A 100 12.30 19.32 -1.09
CA SER A 100 12.38 18.21 -0.99
C SER A 100 11.99 17.44 -1.47
N VAL A 101 11.74 17.56 -1.83
CA VAL A 101 11.30 16.75 -2.08
C VAL A 101 11.72 16.24 -2.63
N SER A 102 12.10 16.12 -2.63
CA SER A 102 12.46 15.58 -2.83
C SER A 102 13.08 14.95 -2.81
N ARG A 103 13.39 14.90 -2.62
CA ARG A 103 13.79 14.16 -2.35
C ARG A 103 13.59 13.25 -2.23
N CYS A 104 13.28 13.36 -2.07
CA CYS A 104 12.89 12.78 -1.81
C CYS A 104 12.57 12.50 -1.53
N GLY A 105 12.34 12.75 -1.57
CA GLY A 105 11.96 12.62 -1.19
C GLY A 105 11.84 12.49 -1.10
#